data_da31cdd401ca5ab0aa8346c2da371f04
#
_entry.id   da31cdd401ca5ab0aa8346c2da371f04
#
_cell.length_a   1.000
_cell.length_b   1.000
_cell.length_c   1.000
_cell.angle_alpha   90.00
_cell.angle_beta   90.00
_cell.angle_gamma   90.00
#
_symmetry.space_group_name_H-M   'P 1'
#
loop_
_entity.id
_entity.type
_entity.pdbx_description
1 polymer ?
#
loop_
_entity_poly.entity_id
_entity_poly.type
_entity_poly.pdbx_seq_one_letter_code
_entity_poly.pdbx_strand_id
1 'polypeptide(L)'
;GYAHDPASPNKTASGGYKDNGTPGDDAIILYMDKDTINTVELDVVTNSKGGTTHEVGLANIMAGREKGYDKTTLIIRFIGMINSTDVSGLNGDRYIQVKGCYNVTVEGIGDDTMLNGWSFLIRMANNIEVRNFGVKGFNDDGISLGT
;
A
#
# COMPACT_ATOMS: atom_id res chain seq x y z
N GLY A 1 -5.94 -16.43 -6.35
CA GLY A 1 -6.65 -16.20 -6.67
C GLY A 1 -6.95 -15.52 -6.82
N TYR A 2 -7.05 -15.62 -6.97
CA TYR A 2 -7.51 -15.08 -7.16
C TYR A 2 -8.69 -15.12 -6.86
N ALA A 3 -8.81 -15.74 -6.31
CA ALA A 3 -10.09 -15.62 -5.67
C ALA A 3 -10.40 -14.20 -5.29
N HIS A 4 -9.42 -13.42 -5.34
CA HIS A 4 -9.50 -12.03 -4.97
C HIS A 4 -9.31 -11.16 -6.17
N ASP A 5 -10.40 -10.99 -6.84
CA ASP A 5 -10.52 -10.00 -7.89
C ASP A 5 -10.27 -8.61 -7.27
N PRO A 6 -9.45 -7.78 -7.87
CA PRO A 6 -9.22 -6.42 -7.36
C PRO A 6 -10.50 -5.60 -7.23
N ALA A 7 -11.52 -5.94 -7.98
CA ALA A 7 -12.80 -5.24 -7.90
C ALA A 7 -13.68 -5.71 -6.75
N SER A 8 -13.30 -6.79 -6.08
CA SER A 8 -14.11 -7.35 -4.99
C SER A 8 -13.56 -6.94 -3.64
N PRO A 9 -14.28 -6.15 -2.87
CA PRO A 9 -13.85 -5.84 -1.52
C PRO A 9 -13.98 -7.07 -0.63
N ASN A 10 -12.99 -7.29 0.20
CA ASN A 10 -13.00 -8.36 1.17
C ASN A 10 -12.62 -7.82 2.53
N LYS A 11 -13.22 -8.39 3.55
CA LYS A 11 -12.91 -8.01 4.91
C LYS A 11 -11.79 -8.82 5.49
N THR A 12 -11.18 -8.27 6.49
CA THR A 12 -9.98 -8.83 6.97
C THR A 12 -9.76 -8.64 8.43
N ALA A 13 -8.92 -9.48 8.93
CA ALA A 13 -8.30 -9.37 10.22
C ALA A 13 -7.02 -8.56 10.08
N SER A 14 -6.05 -8.85 10.89
CA SER A 14 -4.79 -8.15 10.95
C SER A 14 -4.07 -8.13 9.61
N GLY A 15 -3.55 -6.99 9.23
CA GLY A 15 -2.77 -6.80 8.03
C GLY A 15 -3.49 -7.16 6.75
N GLY A 16 -4.80 -7.32 6.80
CA GLY A 16 -5.55 -7.70 5.62
C GLY A 16 -5.84 -9.18 5.51
N TYR A 17 -5.33 -10.01 6.42
CA TYR A 17 -5.45 -11.46 6.31
C TYR A 17 -6.09 -12.06 7.55
N LYS A 18 -6.83 -13.14 7.33
CA LYS A 18 -7.33 -14.00 8.42
C LYS A 18 -6.19 -14.84 8.98
N ASP A 19 -6.43 -15.46 10.12
CA ASP A 19 -5.45 -16.34 10.77
C ASP A 19 -5.00 -17.49 9.87
N ASN A 20 -5.83 -17.92 8.94
CA ASN A 20 -5.49 -18.99 8.00
C ASN A 20 -4.73 -18.51 6.76
N GLY A 21 -4.30 -17.25 6.72
CA GLY A 21 -3.52 -16.73 5.62
C GLY A 21 -4.31 -16.27 4.41
N THR A 22 -5.64 -16.26 4.49
CA THR A 22 -6.47 -15.73 3.40
C THR A 22 -6.90 -14.30 3.70
N PRO A 23 -7.13 -13.47 2.66
CA PRO A 23 -7.66 -12.13 2.89
C PRO A 23 -9.02 -12.17 3.57
N GLY A 24 -9.27 -11.23 4.44
CA GLY A 24 -10.55 -11.07 5.09
C GLY A 24 -11.63 -10.59 4.12
N ASP A 25 -12.89 -10.71 4.55
CA ASP A 25 -14.02 -10.48 3.63
C ASP A 25 -14.19 -9.02 3.22
N ASP A 26 -13.69 -8.05 4.01
CA ASP A 26 -13.82 -6.62 3.69
C ASP A 26 -12.54 -5.98 3.18
N ALA A 27 -11.50 -6.75 2.95
CA ALA A 27 -10.26 -6.17 2.47
C ALA A 27 -10.43 -5.63 1.05
N ILE A 28 -9.91 -4.43 0.83
CA ILE A 28 -9.78 -3.89 -0.51
C ILE A 28 -8.42 -4.34 -1.02
N ILE A 29 -8.39 -4.94 -2.19
CA ILE A 29 -7.16 -5.44 -2.80
C ILE A 29 -6.89 -4.65 -4.06
N LEU A 30 -5.73 -3.98 -4.11
CA LEU A 30 -5.30 -3.23 -5.28
C LEU A 30 -4.04 -3.89 -5.84
N TYR A 31 -4.09 -4.24 -7.12
CA TYR A 31 -2.91 -4.70 -7.85
C TYR A 31 -2.32 -3.53 -8.60
N MET A 32 -0.99 -3.43 -8.61
CA MET A 32 -0.33 -2.39 -9.36
C MET A 32 1.04 -2.81 -9.84
N ASP A 33 1.43 -2.26 -10.96
CA ASP A 33 2.75 -2.43 -11.57
C ASP A 33 3.30 -1.07 -11.97
N LYS A 34 4.41 -1.06 -12.70
CA LYS A 34 5.04 0.20 -13.13
C LYS A 34 4.13 1.07 -14.00
N ASP A 35 3.16 0.47 -14.68
CA ASP A 35 2.27 1.20 -15.58
C ASP A 35 1.00 1.70 -14.89
N THR A 36 0.61 1.09 -13.79
CA THR A 36 -0.65 1.39 -13.12
C THR A 36 -0.52 2.07 -11.77
N ILE A 37 0.68 2.13 -11.21
CA ILE A 37 0.90 2.65 -9.86
C ILE A 37 0.44 4.11 -9.70
N ASN A 38 0.44 4.89 -10.77
CA ASN A 38 0.00 6.28 -10.75
C ASN A 38 -1.46 6.49 -11.13
N THR A 39 -2.13 5.46 -11.60
CA THR A 39 -3.50 5.57 -12.12
C THR A 39 -4.52 4.75 -11.34
N VAL A 40 -4.07 3.90 -10.45
CA VAL A 40 -4.97 3.14 -9.58
C VAL A 40 -5.81 4.12 -8.75
N GLU A 41 -7.09 3.80 -8.56
CA GLU A 41 -8.03 4.71 -7.93
C GLU A 41 -8.68 4.07 -6.71
N LEU A 42 -8.96 4.90 -5.72
CA LEU A 42 -9.63 4.45 -4.51
C LEU A 42 -10.30 5.63 -3.82
N ASP A 43 -11.54 5.43 -3.37
CA ASP A 43 -12.20 6.38 -2.48
C ASP A 43 -11.70 6.12 -1.07
N VAL A 44 -11.19 7.16 -0.43
CA VAL A 44 -10.60 7.08 0.91
C VAL A 44 -11.39 7.97 1.85
N VAL A 45 -11.73 7.44 3.02
CA VAL A 45 -12.39 8.23 4.07
C VAL A 45 -11.40 9.25 4.61
N THR A 46 -11.72 10.53 4.50
CA THR A 46 -10.78 11.61 4.81
C THR A 46 -11.27 12.58 5.87
N ASN A 47 -12.44 12.32 6.47
CA ASN A 47 -12.90 13.12 7.60
C ASN A 47 -13.67 12.29 8.61
N SER A 48 -13.90 12.87 9.77
CA SER A 48 -14.51 12.16 10.91
C SER A 48 -15.97 11.80 10.69
N LYS A 49 -16.62 12.38 9.71
CA LYS A 49 -18.03 12.10 9.40
C LYS A 49 -18.21 11.04 8.34
N GLY A 50 -17.10 10.40 7.92
CA GLY A 50 -17.15 9.37 6.90
C GLY A 50 -17.14 9.89 5.47
N GLY A 51 -16.86 11.17 5.29
CA GLY A 51 -16.73 11.74 3.95
C GLY A 51 -15.51 11.20 3.23
N THR A 52 -15.63 10.97 1.93
CA THR A 52 -14.56 10.36 1.13
C THR A 52 -13.97 11.36 0.14
N THR A 53 -12.70 11.11 -0.20
CA THR A 53 -12.01 11.77 -1.29
C THR A 53 -11.61 10.71 -2.31
N HIS A 54 -11.84 10.98 -3.57
CA HIS A 54 -11.42 10.09 -4.65
C HIS A 54 -9.94 10.33 -4.93
N GLU A 55 -9.13 9.33 -4.62
CA GLU A 55 -7.68 9.43 -4.78
C GLU A 55 -7.20 8.64 -5.99
N VAL A 56 -6.26 9.20 -6.73
CA VAL A 56 -5.68 8.58 -7.92
C VAL A 56 -4.18 8.45 -7.73
N GLY A 57 -3.68 7.22 -7.90
CA GLY A 57 -2.28 6.89 -7.70
C GLY A 57 -1.93 6.53 -6.28
N LEU A 58 -0.93 5.66 -6.13
CA LEU A 58 -0.56 5.13 -4.82
C LEU A 58 -0.18 6.22 -3.82
N ALA A 59 0.60 7.22 -4.24
CA ALA A 59 1.04 8.27 -3.34
C ALA A 59 -0.16 9.06 -2.77
N ASN A 60 -1.14 9.36 -3.61
CA ASN A 60 -2.33 10.10 -3.17
C ASN A 60 -3.24 9.24 -2.30
N ILE A 61 -3.38 7.96 -2.63
CA ILE A 61 -4.14 7.02 -1.79
C ILE A 61 -3.54 6.97 -0.39
N MET A 62 -2.22 6.83 -0.30
CA MET A 62 -1.56 6.76 1.01
C MET A 62 -1.63 8.10 1.74
N ALA A 63 -1.52 9.22 1.03
CA ALA A 63 -1.69 10.54 1.65
C ALA A 63 -3.09 10.70 2.25
N GLY A 64 -4.11 10.22 1.57
CA GLY A 64 -5.47 10.22 2.11
C GLY A 64 -5.60 9.35 3.35
N ARG A 65 -5.01 8.15 3.31
CA ARG A 65 -5.03 7.21 4.44
C ARG A 65 -4.27 7.74 5.65
N GLU A 66 -3.27 8.58 5.44
CA GLU A 66 -2.50 9.19 6.53
C GLU A 66 -3.34 10.08 7.44
N LYS A 67 -4.50 10.52 6.99
CA LYS A 67 -5.42 11.29 7.83
C LYS A 67 -5.98 10.47 8.99
N GLY A 68 -5.91 9.13 8.90
CA GLY A 68 -6.25 8.25 10.00
C GLY A 68 -7.74 7.95 10.17
N TYR A 69 -8.58 8.42 9.27
CA TYR A 69 -10.02 8.15 9.36
C TYR A 69 -10.44 6.88 8.66
N ASP A 70 -9.68 6.47 7.63
CA ASP A 70 -10.00 5.25 6.89
C ASP A 70 -9.27 4.07 7.50
N LYS A 71 -9.99 3.20 8.16
CA LYS A 71 -9.45 2.01 8.82
C LYS A 71 -9.80 0.73 8.08
N THR A 72 -10.40 0.84 6.91
CA THR A 72 -10.69 -0.30 6.06
C THR A 72 -9.38 -0.98 5.69
N THR A 73 -9.35 -2.29 5.74
CA THR A 73 -8.13 -3.02 5.40
C THR A 73 -7.82 -2.89 3.93
N LEU A 74 -6.59 -2.50 3.63
CA LEU A 74 -6.10 -2.31 2.29
C LEU A 74 -4.91 -3.23 2.05
N ILE A 75 -4.99 -4.06 1.01
CA ILE A 75 -3.90 -4.91 0.57
C ILE A 75 -3.42 -4.37 -0.77
N ILE A 76 -2.17 -3.96 -0.82
CA ILE A 76 -1.52 -3.46 -2.03
C ILE A 76 -0.60 -4.56 -2.53
N ARG A 77 -0.82 -5.01 -3.76
CA ARG A 77 -0.04 -6.07 -4.39
C ARG A 77 0.74 -5.53 -5.56
N PHE A 78 2.06 -5.61 -5.47
CA PHE A 78 2.95 -5.17 -6.54
C PHE A 78 3.35 -6.35 -7.43
N ILE A 79 3.47 -6.06 -8.72
CA ILE A 79 3.86 -7.02 -9.74
C ILE A 79 5.11 -6.51 -10.45
N GLY A 80 6.16 -7.31 -10.43
CA GLY A 80 7.39 -7.04 -11.16
C GLY A 80 8.23 -5.90 -10.59
N MET A 81 9.12 -5.36 -11.40
CA MET A 81 9.99 -4.28 -11.00
C MET A 81 9.30 -2.93 -11.21
N ILE A 82 9.38 -2.09 -10.19
CA ILE A 82 8.84 -0.73 -10.24
C ILE A 82 9.99 0.22 -9.88
N ASN A 83 10.35 1.11 -10.79
CA ASN A 83 11.44 2.06 -10.61
C ASN A 83 10.94 3.36 -9.99
N SER A 84 11.83 4.08 -9.34
CA SER A 84 11.48 5.40 -8.79
C SER A 84 10.92 6.34 -9.86
N THR A 85 11.42 6.22 -11.09
CA THR A 85 10.95 7.03 -12.21
C THR A 85 9.53 6.66 -12.67
N ASP A 86 9.03 5.51 -12.25
CA ASP A 86 7.67 5.07 -12.56
C ASP A 86 6.65 5.64 -11.56
N VAL A 87 7.09 6.19 -10.45
CA VAL A 87 6.21 6.53 -9.32
C VAL A 87 6.12 8.03 -9.15
N SER A 88 4.91 8.56 -9.25
CA SER A 88 4.64 9.97 -8.96
C SER A 88 4.42 10.18 -7.47
N GLY A 89 4.85 11.33 -6.96
CA GLY A 89 4.55 11.73 -5.59
C GLY A 89 5.54 11.24 -4.54
N LEU A 90 6.70 10.73 -4.97
CA LEU A 90 7.78 10.42 -4.02
C LEU A 90 8.33 11.71 -3.43
N ASN A 91 8.67 11.69 -2.13
CA ASN A 91 9.33 12.82 -1.51
C ASN A 91 10.80 12.91 -1.96
N GLY A 92 11.51 13.93 -1.50
CA GLY A 92 12.91 14.15 -1.88
C GLY A 92 13.85 13.00 -1.54
N ASP A 93 13.49 12.19 -0.54
CA ASP A 93 14.25 11.01 -0.13
C ASP A 93 13.75 9.74 -0.83
N ARG A 94 12.82 9.86 -1.75
CA ARG A 94 12.26 8.77 -2.55
C ARG A 94 11.49 7.75 -1.72
N TYR A 95 10.71 8.24 -0.78
CA TYR A 95 9.79 7.40 -0.01
C TYR A 95 8.34 7.73 -0.34
N ILE A 96 7.49 6.71 -0.28
CA ILE A 96 6.08 6.90 0.00
C ILE A 96 5.91 6.78 1.51
N GLN A 97 5.41 7.82 2.13
CA GLN A 97 5.25 7.87 3.57
C GLN A 97 3.96 7.18 3.99
N VAL A 98 4.06 6.34 5.02
CA VAL A 98 2.93 5.65 5.63
C VAL A 98 2.90 6.09 7.09
N LYS A 99 2.33 7.26 7.35
CA LYS A 99 2.29 7.86 8.67
C LYS A 99 0.86 7.92 9.16
N GLY A 100 0.60 7.31 10.30
CA GLY A 100 -0.74 7.34 10.88
C GLY A 100 -1.76 6.49 10.15
N CYS A 101 -1.36 5.67 9.20
CA CYS A 101 -2.26 4.77 8.49
C CYS A 101 -2.65 3.58 9.36
N TYR A 102 -3.80 2.99 9.03
CA TYR A 102 -4.31 1.80 9.69
C TYR A 102 -4.50 0.67 8.68
N ASN A 103 -4.15 -0.55 9.08
CA ASN A 103 -4.58 -1.78 8.41
C ASN A 103 -4.16 -1.86 6.94
N VAL A 104 -2.87 -1.67 6.66
CA VAL A 104 -2.33 -1.74 5.30
C VAL A 104 -1.33 -2.88 5.19
N THR A 105 -1.48 -3.72 4.19
CA THR A 105 -0.50 -4.72 3.81
C THR A 105 0.04 -4.37 2.44
N VAL A 106 1.35 -4.39 2.30
CA VAL A 106 2.03 -4.21 1.02
C VAL A 106 2.80 -5.48 0.74
N GLU A 107 2.54 -6.11 -0.39
CA GLU A 107 3.20 -7.39 -0.71
C GLU A 107 3.50 -7.49 -2.19
N GLY A 108 4.54 -8.25 -2.52
CA GLY A 108 4.87 -8.59 -3.89
C GLY A 108 4.20 -9.88 -4.32
N ILE A 109 3.83 -9.95 -5.59
CA ILE A 109 3.29 -11.16 -6.20
C ILE A 109 4.41 -11.82 -6.99
N GLY A 110 4.61 -13.12 -6.75
CA GLY A 110 5.68 -13.87 -7.41
C GLY A 110 7.03 -13.64 -6.76
N ASP A 111 8.09 -14.05 -7.46
CA ASP A 111 9.46 -14.03 -6.93
C ASP A 111 10.29 -12.84 -7.39
N ASP A 112 9.76 -12.04 -8.29
CA ASP A 112 10.53 -11.01 -9.00
C ASP A 112 10.09 -9.58 -8.67
N THR A 113 9.23 -9.39 -7.69
CA THR A 113 8.82 -8.05 -7.31
C THR A 113 9.97 -7.30 -6.65
N MET A 114 10.26 -6.11 -7.18
CA MET A 114 11.39 -5.31 -6.75
C MET A 114 11.06 -3.83 -6.83
N LEU A 115 11.30 -3.11 -5.75
CA LEU A 115 11.24 -1.64 -5.74
C LEU A 115 12.66 -1.13 -5.99
N ASN A 116 12.85 -0.40 -7.06
CA ASN A 116 14.17 0.07 -7.46
C ASN A 116 14.27 1.59 -7.31
N GLY A 117 15.09 2.03 -6.38
CA GLY A 117 15.36 3.44 -6.16
C GLY A 117 14.30 4.16 -5.32
N TRP A 118 13.39 3.43 -4.70
CA TRP A 118 12.37 4.01 -3.82
C TRP A 118 11.87 2.96 -2.82
N SER A 119 11.19 3.40 -1.79
CA SER A 119 10.62 2.49 -0.81
C SER A 119 9.54 3.19 0.02
N PHE A 120 9.21 2.60 1.15
CA PHE A 120 8.24 3.14 2.09
C PHE A 120 8.91 3.65 3.35
N LEU A 121 8.39 4.74 3.89
CA LEU A 121 8.75 5.22 5.21
C LEU A 121 7.53 5.06 6.11
N ILE A 122 7.63 4.16 7.09
CA ILE A 122 6.51 3.81 7.96
C ILE A 122 6.71 4.45 9.32
N ARG A 123 5.77 5.29 9.73
CA ARG A 123 5.82 5.98 11.03
C ARG A 123 4.45 5.98 11.68
N MET A 124 4.43 5.76 12.99
CA MET A 124 3.21 5.87 13.80
C MET A 124 1.99 5.22 13.15
N ALA A 125 2.23 4.13 12.44
CA ALA A 125 1.18 3.41 11.72
C ALA A 125 0.70 2.25 12.59
N ASN A 126 -0.52 1.79 12.30
CA ASN A 126 -1.19 0.76 13.08
C ASN A 126 -1.51 -0.42 12.18
N ASN A 127 -0.98 -1.60 12.55
CA ASN A 127 -1.25 -2.85 11.84
C ASN A 127 -0.81 -2.78 10.37
N ILE A 128 0.48 -2.53 10.16
CA ILE A 128 1.08 -2.46 8.83
C ILE A 128 1.96 -3.68 8.62
N GLU A 129 1.81 -4.34 7.49
CA GLU A 129 2.67 -5.45 7.08
C GLU A 129 3.29 -5.15 5.73
N VAL A 130 4.56 -5.55 5.57
CA VAL A 130 5.30 -5.40 4.32
C VAL A 130 6.02 -6.72 4.06
N ARG A 131 5.79 -7.34 2.91
CA ARG A 131 6.36 -8.66 2.67
C ARG A 131 6.52 -9.00 1.19
N ASN A 132 7.39 -9.97 0.93
CA ASN A 132 7.57 -10.67 -0.34
C ASN A 132 7.96 -9.78 -1.50
N PHE A 133 8.81 -8.78 -1.25
CA PHE A 133 9.45 -8.05 -2.35
C PHE A 133 10.82 -7.56 -1.90
N GLY A 134 11.68 -7.30 -2.89
CA GLY A 134 12.99 -6.73 -2.64
C GLY A 134 12.99 -5.23 -2.85
N VAL A 135 14.01 -4.58 -2.28
CA VAL A 135 14.26 -3.15 -2.49
C VAL A 135 15.73 -2.99 -2.84
N LYS A 136 16.01 -2.23 -3.89
CA LYS A 136 17.38 -1.94 -4.28
C LYS A 136 17.54 -0.48 -4.73
N GLY A 137 18.76 -0.06 -4.94
CA GLY A 137 19.03 1.30 -5.41
C GLY A 137 18.85 2.37 -4.34
N PHE A 138 18.85 1.96 -3.06
CA PHE A 138 18.78 2.85 -1.91
C PHE A 138 20.08 2.76 -1.11
N ASN A 139 20.43 3.87 -0.46
CA ASN A 139 21.51 3.88 0.50
C ASN A 139 21.12 3.25 1.83
N ASP A 140 19.82 3.20 2.13
CA ASP A 140 19.29 2.59 3.32
C ASP A 140 18.87 1.15 3.03
N ASP A 141 18.49 0.41 4.07
CA ASP A 141 18.20 -1.01 4.00
C ASP A 141 16.76 -1.32 3.58
N GLY A 142 16.22 -0.62 2.62
CA GLY A 142 14.88 -0.91 2.13
C GLY A 142 13.82 -0.16 2.93
N ILE A 143 12.89 -0.90 3.59
CA ILE A 143 11.81 -0.26 4.32
C ILE A 143 12.36 0.46 5.56
N SER A 144 12.05 1.75 5.68
CA SER A 144 12.46 2.54 6.82
C SER A 144 11.33 2.62 7.84
N LEU A 145 11.65 2.29 9.09
CA LEU A 145 10.71 2.36 10.20
C LEU A 145 11.08 3.55 11.09
N GLY A 146 10.17 4.49 11.21
CA GLY A 146 10.35 5.64 12.08
C GLY A 146 9.47 5.56 13.31
N THR A 147 9.86 6.26 14.36
CA THR A 147 9.08 6.35 15.59
C THR A 147 8.37 7.68 15.74
#